data_8c52a21f02d8865060308b4a5a72735c
#
_entry.id   8c52a21f02d8865060308b4a5a72735c
#
_cell.length_a   1.000
_cell.length_b   1.000
_cell.length_c   1.000
_cell.angle_alpha   90.00
_cell.angle_beta   90.00
_cell.angle_gamma   90.00
#
_symmetry.space_group_name_H-M   'P 1'
#
loop_
_entity.id
_entity.type
_entity.pdbx_description
1 polymer ?
#
loop_
_entity_poly.entity_id
_entity_poly.type
_entity_poly.pdbx_seq_one_letter_code
_entity_poly.pdbx_strand_id
1 'polypeptide(L)'
;MQALFFDLDGTLVDSSKGITESFQHTFDTLNVPQPDLKTIRSFMGPPLISSFEATLPEALVDQAVTIYRQYYHEKGQYKSTLFPQIVEALKALQGENIPLYVTTSKHEPVALQMCQDLGIAKYFKGIYGSNSDRIHKADVIRYALSINDLPKEETAIIGDTKFDLIGGQTIGIKTMAVSWGFGDLEELLLYSPDFICHSPLEILSTLKK
;
A
#
# COMPACT_ATOMS: atom_id res chain seq x y z
N MET A 1 -5.35 -10.66 -17.79
CA MET A 1 -4.18 -10.41 -16.93
C MET A 1 -3.58 -11.72 -16.48
N GLN A 2 -2.25 -11.87 -16.56
CA GLN A 2 -1.52 -13.06 -16.08
C GLN A 2 -1.08 -12.90 -14.62
N ALA A 3 -1.03 -11.68 -14.08
CA ALA A 3 -0.73 -11.44 -12.67
C ALA A 3 -1.38 -10.14 -12.15
N LEU A 4 -1.69 -10.13 -10.86
CA LEU A 4 -2.19 -8.94 -10.16
C LEU A 4 -1.30 -8.62 -8.96
N PHE A 5 -0.86 -7.39 -8.90
CA PHE A 5 -0.17 -6.79 -7.78
C PHE A 5 -1.16 -5.96 -6.96
N PHE A 6 -1.15 -6.12 -5.67
CA PHE A 6 -1.98 -5.35 -4.75
C PHE A 6 -1.10 -4.49 -3.85
N ASP A 7 -1.45 -3.23 -3.69
CA ASP A 7 -0.97 -2.53 -2.52
C ASP A 7 -1.62 -3.11 -1.25
N LEU A 8 -1.08 -2.79 -0.10
CA LEU A 8 -1.51 -3.32 1.19
C LEU A 8 -2.35 -2.30 1.96
N ASP A 9 -1.72 -1.20 2.41
CA ASP A 9 -2.36 -0.19 3.25
C ASP A 9 -3.29 0.71 2.41
N GLY A 10 -4.58 0.71 2.69
CA GLY A 10 -5.59 1.44 1.92
C GLY A 10 -6.22 0.63 0.78
N THR A 11 -5.61 -0.47 0.38
CA THR A 11 -6.16 -1.32 -0.68
C THR A 11 -6.73 -2.63 -0.14
N LEU A 12 -5.92 -3.43 0.54
CA LEU A 12 -6.33 -4.68 1.19
C LEU A 12 -6.71 -4.45 2.65
N VAL A 13 -6.02 -3.54 3.31
CA VAL A 13 -6.04 -3.34 4.77
C VAL A 13 -6.35 -1.89 5.12
N ASP A 14 -7.35 -1.68 5.96
CA ASP A 14 -7.53 -0.42 6.66
C ASP A 14 -6.61 -0.40 7.89
N SER A 15 -5.46 0.22 7.72
CA SER A 15 -4.46 0.46 8.75
C SER A 15 -4.48 1.91 9.28
N SER A 16 -5.45 2.72 8.86
CA SER A 16 -5.53 4.14 9.14
C SER A 16 -5.43 4.48 10.63
N LYS A 17 -6.07 3.70 11.49
CA LYS A 17 -6.05 3.91 12.94
C LYS A 17 -4.65 3.75 13.52
N GLY A 18 -3.96 2.65 13.18
CA GLY A 18 -2.62 2.37 13.69
C GLY A 18 -1.58 3.37 13.17
N ILE A 19 -1.68 3.75 11.91
CA ILE A 19 -0.82 4.77 11.28
C ILE A 19 -1.04 6.14 11.97
N THR A 20 -2.30 6.59 12.10
CA THR A 20 -2.63 7.87 12.73
C THR A 20 -2.09 7.95 14.15
N GLU A 21 -2.34 6.94 14.96
CA GLU A 21 -1.87 6.93 16.35
C GLU A 21 -0.34 6.91 16.46
N SER A 22 0.34 6.25 15.51
CA SER A 22 1.80 6.21 15.48
C SER A 22 2.40 7.58 15.14
N PHE A 23 1.80 8.31 14.19
CA PHE A 23 2.20 9.69 13.92
C PHE A 23 1.95 10.59 15.13
N GLN A 24 0.76 10.55 15.71
CA GLN A 24 0.42 11.35 16.90
C GLN A 24 1.39 11.09 18.04
N HIS A 25 1.66 9.81 18.36
CA HIS A 25 2.63 9.43 19.37
C HIS A 25 4.03 9.99 19.09
N THR A 26 4.44 10.00 17.83
CA THR A 26 5.76 10.50 17.42
C THR A 26 5.87 12.00 17.66
N PHE A 27 4.88 12.79 17.23
CA PHE A 27 4.87 14.24 17.45
C PHE A 27 4.82 14.59 18.94
N ASP A 28 4.02 13.87 19.73
CA ASP A 28 3.96 14.04 21.20
C ASP A 28 5.31 13.73 21.86
N THR A 29 5.96 12.63 21.47
CA THR A 29 7.25 12.22 22.04
C THR A 29 8.36 13.23 21.74
N LEU A 30 8.31 13.83 20.55
CA LEU A 30 9.25 14.89 20.15
C LEU A 30 8.94 16.26 20.75
N ASN A 31 7.80 16.40 21.44
CA ASN A 31 7.29 17.69 21.95
C ASN A 31 7.17 18.76 20.85
N VAL A 32 6.70 18.39 19.67
CA VAL A 32 6.44 19.30 18.55
C VAL A 32 4.94 19.35 18.25
N PRO A 33 4.43 20.45 17.65
CA PRO A 33 3.01 20.56 17.30
C PRO A 33 2.57 19.41 16.37
N GLN A 34 1.45 18.78 16.70
CA GLN A 34 0.86 17.75 15.83
C GLN A 34 0.23 18.40 14.60
N PRO A 35 0.43 17.86 13.39
CA PRO A 35 -0.38 18.20 12.23
C PRO A 35 -1.85 17.84 12.46
N ASP A 36 -2.75 18.48 11.73
CA ASP A 36 -4.16 18.11 11.76
C ASP A 36 -4.39 16.71 11.16
N LEU A 37 -5.56 16.14 11.42
CA LEU A 37 -5.90 14.78 10.96
C LEU A 37 -5.94 14.67 9.43
N LYS A 38 -6.23 15.75 8.72
CA LYS A 38 -6.21 15.78 7.25
C LYS A 38 -4.77 15.62 6.74
N THR A 39 -3.85 16.35 7.34
CA THR A 39 -2.41 16.25 7.03
C THR A 39 -1.87 14.85 7.38
N ILE A 40 -2.22 14.30 8.57
CA ILE A 40 -1.80 12.94 8.93
C ILE A 40 -2.33 11.89 7.94
N ARG A 41 -3.56 12.05 7.44
CA ARG A 41 -4.10 11.17 6.40
C ARG A 41 -3.31 11.23 5.10
N SER A 42 -2.79 12.40 4.70
CA SER A 42 -1.96 12.51 3.49
C SER A 42 -0.60 11.82 3.61
N PHE A 43 -0.21 11.39 4.81
CA PHE A 43 1.00 10.58 5.04
C PHE A 43 0.79 9.08 4.76
N MET A 44 -0.45 8.67 4.48
CA MET A 44 -0.75 7.29 4.11
C MET A 44 -0.52 7.11 2.60
N GLY A 45 0.44 6.27 2.24
CA GLY A 45 0.85 6.01 0.85
C GLY A 45 2.29 6.43 0.52
N PRO A 46 2.74 7.66 0.85
CA PRO A 46 4.14 8.03 0.66
C PRO A 46 5.11 7.20 1.52
N PRO A 47 6.41 7.17 1.15
CA PRO A 47 7.45 6.68 2.07
C PRO A 47 7.42 7.44 3.39
N LEU A 48 7.55 6.73 4.52
CA LEU A 48 7.46 7.31 5.87
C LEU A 48 8.40 8.51 6.09
N ILE A 49 9.62 8.42 5.58
CA ILE A 49 10.62 9.48 5.72
C ILE A 49 10.14 10.78 5.09
N SER A 50 9.52 10.71 3.90
CA SER A 50 9.02 11.90 3.19
C SER A 50 7.90 12.62 3.94
N SER A 51 7.10 11.90 4.72
CA SER A 51 6.06 12.49 5.56
C SER A 51 6.65 13.33 6.69
N PHE A 52 7.74 12.86 7.29
CA PHE A 52 8.44 13.62 8.33
C PHE A 52 9.28 14.77 7.76
N GLU A 53 9.94 14.58 6.61
CA GLU A 53 10.67 15.65 5.91
C GLU A 53 9.76 16.83 5.56
N ALA A 54 8.50 16.57 5.24
CA ALA A 54 7.52 17.60 4.93
C ALA A 54 7.04 18.40 6.16
N THR A 55 7.26 17.92 7.39
CA THR A 55 6.62 18.47 8.59
C THR A 55 7.58 18.76 9.73
N LEU A 56 8.78 18.25 9.69
CA LEU A 56 9.78 18.41 10.75
C LEU A 56 11.08 19.02 10.23
N PRO A 57 11.86 19.70 11.08
CA PRO A 57 13.24 20.04 10.78
C PRO A 57 14.05 18.77 10.48
N GLU A 58 14.98 18.86 9.52
CA GLU A 58 15.84 17.75 9.08
C GLU A 58 16.50 17.00 10.25
N ALA A 59 16.97 17.75 11.26
CA ALA A 59 17.63 17.17 12.44
C ALA A 59 16.75 16.21 13.27
N LEU A 60 15.42 16.25 13.12
CA LEU A 60 14.47 15.42 13.85
C LEU A 60 13.94 14.24 13.05
N VAL A 61 14.16 14.19 11.73
CA VAL A 61 13.54 13.21 10.83
C VAL A 61 13.93 11.78 11.21
N ASP A 62 15.20 11.48 11.39
CA ASP A 62 15.67 10.13 11.75
C ASP A 62 15.13 9.66 13.10
N GLN A 63 15.08 10.57 14.08
CA GLN A 63 14.51 10.28 15.38
C GLN A 63 12.99 10.01 15.27
N ALA A 64 12.28 10.81 14.50
CA ALA A 64 10.85 10.63 14.24
C ALA A 64 10.55 9.28 13.59
N VAL A 65 11.31 8.91 12.56
CA VAL A 65 11.20 7.58 11.91
C VAL A 65 11.40 6.45 12.90
N THR A 66 12.39 6.58 13.80
CA THR A 66 12.69 5.57 14.81
C THR A 66 11.53 5.42 15.81
N ILE A 67 11.02 6.53 16.36
CA ILE A 67 9.90 6.54 17.31
C ILE A 67 8.64 5.97 16.66
N TYR A 68 8.32 6.40 15.43
CA TYR A 68 7.17 5.90 14.69
C TYR A 68 7.24 4.39 14.50
N ARG A 69 8.37 3.89 13.99
CA ARG A 69 8.56 2.45 13.72
C ARG A 69 8.42 1.61 14.98
N GLN A 70 8.98 2.09 16.11
CA GLN A 70 8.85 1.41 17.38
C GLN A 70 7.39 1.32 17.82
N TYR A 71 6.67 2.45 17.87
CA TYR A 71 5.28 2.47 18.29
C TYR A 71 4.39 1.65 17.34
N TYR A 72 4.61 1.79 16.02
CA TYR A 72 3.85 1.03 15.03
C TYR A 72 4.05 -0.47 15.21
N HIS A 73 5.29 -0.92 15.40
CA HIS A 73 5.60 -2.34 15.66
C HIS A 73 4.97 -2.85 16.96
N GLU A 74 5.03 -2.09 18.03
CA GLU A 74 4.54 -2.51 19.34
C GLU A 74 3.00 -2.45 19.46
N LYS A 75 2.35 -1.51 18.79
CA LYS A 75 0.92 -1.20 18.97
C LYS A 75 0.15 -0.97 17.69
N GLY A 76 0.68 -0.15 16.77
CA GLY A 76 -0.07 0.33 15.61
C GLY A 76 -0.47 -0.78 14.64
N GLN A 77 0.43 -1.72 14.35
CA GLN A 77 0.17 -2.80 13.40
C GLN A 77 -1.02 -3.69 13.78
N TYR A 78 -1.30 -3.86 15.05
CA TYR A 78 -2.42 -4.68 15.56
C TYR A 78 -3.79 -3.97 15.49
N LYS A 79 -3.83 -2.71 15.05
CA LYS A 79 -5.06 -1.92 14.88
C LYS A 79 -5.56 -1.90 13.43
N SER A 80 -5.07 -2.82 12.63
CA SER A 80 -5.40 -2.97 11.23
C SER A 80 -6.51 -4.00 11.02
N THR A 81 -7.38 -3.76 10.05
CA THR A 81 -8.46 -4.70 9.66
C THR A 81 -8.50 -4.81 8.13
N LEU A 82 -9.03 -5.91 7.62
CA LEU A 82 -9.29 -6.01 6.18
C LEU A 82 -10.43 -5.09 5.78
N PHE A 83 -10.33 -4.47 4.60
CA PHE A 83 -11.52 -3.85 4.00
C PHE A 83 -12.61 -4.88 3.75
N PRO A 84 -13.89 -4.49 3.80
CA PRO A 84 -14.99 -5.39 3.50
C PRO A 84 -14.82 -6.07 2.15
N GLN A 85 -15.19 -7.35 2.05
CA GLN A 85 -15.20 -8.15 0.81
C GLN A 85 -13.82 -8.46 0.20
N ILE A 86 -12.71 -8.11 0.83
CA ILE A 86 -11.35 -8.43 0.32
C ILE A 86 -11.14 -9.93 0.21
N VAL A 87 -11.52 -10.71 1.23
CA VAL A 87 -11.32 -12.16 1.21
C VAL A 87 -12.12 -12.82 0.09
N GLU A 88 -13.35 -12.36 -0.13
CA GLU A 88 -14.23 -12.84 -1.20
C GLU A 88 -13.65 -12.53 -2.57
N ALA A 89 -13.14 -11.29 -2.76
CA ALA A 89 -12.49 -10.88 -4.00
C ALA A 89 -11.23 -11.71 -4.30
N LEU A 90 -10.35 -11.90 -3.28
CA LEU A 90 -9.14 -12.71 -3.44
C LEU A 90 -9.46 -14.17 -3.80
N LYS A 91 -10.48 -14.76 -3.18
CA LYS A 91 -10.96 -16.12 -3.54
C LYS A 91 -11.47 -16.20 -4.97
N ALA A 92 -12.25 -15.20 -5.41
CA ALA A 92 -12.79 -15.17 -6.77
C ALA A 92 -11.67 -15.07 -7.81
N LEU A 93 -10.65 -14.23 -7.57
CA LEU A 93 -9.49 -14.11 -8.44
C LEU A 93 -8.65 -15.39 -8.50
N GLN A 94 -8.46 -16.08 -7.36
CA GLN A 94 -7.79 -17.37 -7.34
C GLN A 94 -8.58 -18.45 -8.12
N GLY A 95 -9.91 -18.40 -8.06
CA GLY A 95 -10.79 -19.30 -8.83
C GLY A 95 -10.60 -19.17 -10.35
N GLU A 96 -10.14 -18.02 -10.83
CA GLU A 96 -9.77 -17.80 -12.23
C GLU A 96 -8.28 -18.15 -12.54
N ASN A 97 -7.56 -18.74 -11.57
CA ASN A 97 -6.14 -19.08 -11.65
C ASN A 97 -5.22 -17.86 -11.91
N ILE A 98 -5.61 -16.67 -11.51
CA ILE A 98 -4.78 -15.47 -11.61
C ILE A 98 -3.81 -15.44 -10.42
N PRO A 99 -2.50 -15.44 -10.64
CA PRO A 99 -1.52 -15.30 -9.56
C PRO A 99 -1.60 -13.90 -8.93
N LEU A 100 -1.68 -13.87 -7.60
CA LEU A 100 -1.78 -12.65 -6.81
C LEU A 100 -0.48 -12.40 -6.05
N TYR A 101 -0.08 -11.15 -5.95
CA TYR A 101 1.10 -10.69 -5.23
C TYR A 101 0.78 -9.42 -4.47
N VAL A 102 1.47 -9.19 -3.37
CA VAL A 102 1.48 -7.88 -2.69
C VAL A 102 2.74 -7.12 -3.11
N THR A 103 2.58 -5.84 -3.50
CA THR A 103 3.68 -4.91 -3.75
C THR A 103 3.38 -3.61 -3.03
N THR A 104 4.05 -3.35 -1.91
CA THR A 104 3.72 -2.23 -1.02
C THR A 104 4.94 -1.38 -0.66
N SER A 105 4.72 -0.09 -0.40
CA SER A 105 5.74 0.80 0.16
C SER A 105 6.03 0.53 1.64
N LYS A 106 5.20 -0.29 2.30
CA LYS A 106 5.45 -0.75 3.67
C LYS A 106 6.71 -1.59 3.74
N HIS A 107 7.45 -1.49 4.86
CA HIS A 107 8.63 -2.32 5.12
C HIS A 107 8.28 -3.82 5.03
N GLU A 108 9.02 -4.58 4.22
CA GLU A 108 8.66 -5.95 3.84
C GLU A 108 8.40 -6.90 5.02
N PRO A 109 9.23 -6.99 6.07
CA PRO A 109 8.95 -7.84 7.23
C PRO A 109 7.62 -7.50 7.92
N VAL A 110 7.26 -6.20 7.98
CA VAL A 110 5.99 -5.75 8.58
C VAL A 110 4.81 -6.11 7.69
N ALA A 111 4.96 -5.99 6.37
CA ALA A 111 3.93 -6.39 5.40
C ALA A 111 3.66 -7.89 5.44
N LEU A 112 4.71 -8.71 5.50
CA LEU A 112 4.62 -10.17 5.67
C LEU A 112 3.87 -10.54 6.94
N GLN A 113 4.26 -9.98 8.08
CA GLN A 113 3.63 -10.25 9.37
C GLN A 113 2.14 -9.84 9.36
N MET A 114 1.83 -8.65 8.83
CA MET A 114 0.46 -8.16 8.73
C MET A 114 -0.43 -9.09 7.87
N CYS A 115 0.06 -9.54 6.72
CA CYS A 115 -0.68 -10.48 5.88
C CYS A 115 -0.91 -11.84 6.57
N GLN A 116 0.04 -12.30 7.38
CA GLN A 116 -0.09 -13.52 8.19
C GLN A 116 -1.13 -13.35 9.30
N ASP A 117 -1.03 -12.29 10.08
CA ASP A 117 -1.92 -11.98 11.21
C ASP A 117 -3.37 -11.80 10.75
N LEU A 118 -3.58 -11.19 9.59
CA LEU A 118 -4.90 -11.00 8.98
C LEU A 118 -5.39 -12.23 8.17
N GLY A 119 -4.59 -13.30 8.09
CA GLY A 119 -4.96 -14.57 7.46
C GLY A 119 -5.08 -14.50 5.93
N ILE A 120 -4.51 -13.47 5.29
CA ILE A 120 -4.56 -13.30 3.83
C ILE A 120 -3.30 -13.74 3.11
N ALA A 121 -2.18 -14.00 3.80
CA ALA A 121 -0.92 -14.40 3.18
C ALA A 121 -1.07 -15.60 2.22
N LYS A 122 -1.96 -16.54 2.54
CA LYS A 122 -2.24 -17.75 1.75
C LYS A 122 -2.81 -17.50 0.36
N TYR A 123 -3.31 -16.29 0.08
CA TYR A 123 -3.85 -15.93 -1.25
C TYR A 123 -2.77 -15.44 -2.21
N PHE A 124 -1.60 -15.08 -1.71
CA PHE A 124 -0.53 -14.47 -2.50
C PHE A 124 0.62 -15.44 -2.74
N LYS A 125 1.15 -15.44 -3.97
CA LYS A 125 2.37 -16.18 -4.33
C LYS A 125 3.64 -15.51 -3.79
N GLY A 126 3.60 -14.19 -3.58
CA GLY A 126 4.68 -13.42 -3.00
C GLY A 126 4.17 -12.12 -2.36
N ILE A 127 4.86 -11.68 -1.32
CA ILE A 127 4.59 -10.42 -0.62
C ILE A 127 5.89 -9.65 -0.62
N TYR A 128 5.91 -8.54 -1.33
CA TYR A 128 7.09 -7.71 -1.55
C TYR A 128 6.85 -6.31 -1.01
N GLY A 129 7.76 -5.85 -0.19
CA GLY A 129 7.70 -4.54 0.43
C GLY A 129 8.97 -3.72 0.19
N SER A 130 9.03 -2.54 0.80
CA SER A 130 10.21 -1.69 0.79
C SER A 130 11.33 -2.25 1.68
N ASN A 131 12.55 -1.93 1.30
CA ASN A 131 13.77 -2.15 2.10
C ASN A 131 14.85 -1.14 1.66
N SER A 132 16.11 -1.33 2.07
CA SER A 132 17.24 -0.44 1.68
C SER A 132 17.47 -0.34 0.17
N ASP A 133 17.15 -1.40 -0.59
CA ASP A 133 17.41 -1.49 -2.03
C ASP A 133 16.17 -1.18 -2.88
N ARG A 134 15.01 -1.10 -2.25
CA ARG A 134 13.70 -0.88 -2.87
C ARG A 134 12.92 0.13 -2.05
N ILE A 135 13.14 1.40 -2.29
CA ILE A 135 12.53 2.49 -1.49
C ILE A 135 11.16 2.91 -2.07
N HIS A 136 11.08 3.00 -3.39
CA HIS A 136 9.88 3.48 -4.08
C HIS A 136 8.99 2.34 -4.59
N LYS A 137 7.71 2.61 -4.77
CA LYS A 137 6.74 1.65 -5.30
C LYS A 137 7.22 1.02 -6.62
N ALA A 138 7.77 1.82 -7.54
CA ALA A 138 8.30 1.33 -8.80
C ALA A 138 9.42 0.28 -8.63
N ASP A 139 10.27 0.42 -7.60
CA ASP A 139 11.37 -0.52 -7.35
C ASP A 139 10.82 -1.85 -6.84
N VAL A 140 9.79 -1.81 -5.97
CA VAL A 140 9.11 -3.02 -5.47
C VAL A 140 8.41 -3.74 -6.62
N ILE A 141 7.70 -3.02 -7.49
CA ILE A 141 7.02 -3.58 -8.67
C ILE A 141 8.04 -4.22 -9.61
N ARG A 142 9.14 -3.51 -9.92
CA ARG A 142 10.21 -4.02 -10.79
C ARG A 142 10.82 -5.31 -10.24
N TYR A 143 11.09 -5.35 -8.96
CA TYR A 143 11.61 -6.54 -8.28
C TYR A 143 10.63 -7.71 -8.36
N ALA A 144 9.34 -7.48 -8.04
CA ALA A 144 8.31 -8.51 -8.09
C ALA A 144 8.14 -9.11 -9.50
N LEU A 145 8.16 -8.27 -10.54
CA LEU A 145 8.14 -8.75 -11.94
C LEU A 145 9.34 -9.62 -12.25
N SER A 146 10.54 -9.15 -11.90
CA SER A 146 11.80 -9.84 -12.23
C SER A 146 11.92 -11.19 -11.55
N ILE A 147 11.60 -11.28 -10.24
CA ILE A 147 11.79 -12.55 -9.49
C ILE A 147 10.76 -13.61 -9.85
N ASN A 148 9.62 -13.21 -10.42
CA ASN A 148 8.55 -14.13 -10.81
C ASN A 148 8.44 -14.32 -12.34
N ASP A 149 9.34 -13.72 -13.12
CA ASP A 149 9.36 -13.78 -14.59
C ASP A 149 7.99 -13.40 -15.20
N LEU A 150 7.42 -12.28 -14.77
CA LEU A 150 6.07 -11.87 -15.19
C LEU A 150 6.13 -10.86 -16.35
N PRO A 151 5.24 -11.00 -17.37
CA PRO A 151 5.15 -10.06 -18.47
C PRO A 151 4.48 -8.76 -18.00
N LYS A 152 5.09 -7.60 -18.32
CA LYS A 152 4.59 -6.30 -17.94
C LYS A 152 3.21 -6.01 -18.53
N GLU A 153 3.02 -6.33 -19.80
CA GLU A 153 1.83 -6.05 -20.59
C GLU A 153 0.59 -6.77 -20.06
N GLU A 154 0.81 -7.86 -19.32
CA GLU A 154 -0.25 -8.70 -18.75
C GLU A 154 -0.30 -8.68 -17.22
N THR A 155 0.39 -7.70 -16.61
CA THR A 155 0.39 -7.47 -15.17
C THR A 155 -0.28 -6.14 -14.85
N ALA A 156 -1.07 -6.09 -13.77
CA ALA A 156 -1.70 -4.87 -13.27
C ALA A 156 -1.39 -4.66 -11.80
N ILE A 157 -1.17 -3.39 -11.40
CA ILE A 157 -1.17 -2.95 -9.99
C ILE A 157 -2.53 -2.39 -9.61
N ILE A 158 -3.03 -2.80 -8.46
CA ILE A 158 -4.27 -2.35 -7.83
C ILE A 158 -3.89 -1.57 -6.59
N GLY A 159 -4.26 -0.30 -6.54
CA GLY A 159 -3.89 0.57 -5.43
C GLY A 159 -4.85 1.75 -5.25
N ASP A 160 -4.78 2.37 -4.09
CA ASP A 160 -5.67 3.45 -3.68
C ASP A 160 -4.98 4.82 -3.67
N THR A 161 -3.68 4.89 -3.98
CA THR A 161 -2.94 6.14 -4.00
C THR A 161 -2.28 6.42 -5.36
N LYS A 162 -1.96 7.69 -5.61
CA LYS A 162 -1.18 8.09 -6.79
C LYS A 162 0.18 7.38 -6.90
N PHE A 163 0.76 6.95 -5.78
CA PHE A 163 2.06 6.26 -5.77
C PHE A 163 1.99 4.90 -6.45
N ASP A 164 0.84 4.21 -6.35
CA ASP A 164 0.58 2.96 -7.03
C ASP A 164 0.49 3.17 -8.54
N LEU A 165 -0.28 4.19 -8.94
CA LEU A 165 -0.46 4.53 -10.35
C LEU A 165 0.85 4.99 -10.99
N ILE A 166 1.57 5.92 -10.34
CA ILE A 166 2.89 6.39 -10.82
C ILE A 166 3.87 5.21 -10.89
N GLY A 167 3.90 4.36 -9.85
CA GLY A 167 4.77 3.19 -9.80
C GLY A 167 4.48 2.22 -10.96
N GLY A 168 3.22 1.90 -11.19
CA GLY A 168 2.78 1.03 -12.28
C GLY A 168 3.13 1.61 -13.66
N GLN A 169 2.79 2.87 -13.89
CA GLN A 169 3.08 3.58 -15.15
C GLN A 169 4.58 3.70 -15.43
N THR A 170 5.39 3.99 -14.39
CA THR A 170 6.86 4.06 -14.53
C THR A 170 7.45 2.73 -15.01
N ILE A 171 6.88 1.62 -14.59
CA ILE A 171 7.34 0.29 -14.98
C ILE A 171 6.70 -0.17 -16.30
N GLY A 172 5.56 0.41 -16.68
CA GLY A 172 4.82 0.07 -17.90
C GLY A 172 3.87 -1.12 -17.70
N ILE A 173 3.35 -1.32 -16.48
CA ILE A 173 2.26 -2.26 -16.20
C ILE A 173 0.91 -1.52 -16.16
N LYS A 174 -0.19 -2.25 -16.27
CA LYS A 174 -1.53 -1.71 -16.13
C LYS A 174 -1.78 -1.21 -14.71
N THR A 175 -2.63 -0.19 -14.58
CA THR A 175 -2.98 0.43 -13.30
C THR A 175 -4.48 0.37 -13.04
N MET A 176 -4.86 0.02 -11.81
CA MET A 176 -6.23 0.00 -11.35
C MET A 176 -6.35 0.85 -10.07
N ALA A 177 -7.08 1.95 -10.18
CA ALA A 177 -7.42 2.78 -9.04
C ALA A 177 -8.61 2.19 -8.27
N VAL A 178 -8.53 2.19 -6.95
CA VAL A 178 -9.64 1.80 -6.08
C VAL A 178 -10.13 2.98 -5.25
N SER A 179 -11.45 3.10 -5.05
CA SER A 179 -12.06 4.27 -4.41
C SER A 179 -12.42 4.08 -2.93
N TRP A 180 -12.16 2.93 -2.35
CA TRP A 180 -12.48 2.64 -0.94
C TRP A 180 -11.31 2.91 0.02
N GLY A 181 -10.13 3.27 -0.50
CA GLY A 181 -8.91 3.44 0.28
C GLY A 181 -8.72 4.83 0.88
N PHE A 182 -7.47 5.21 1.09
CA PHE A 182 -7.08 6.48 1.71
C PHE A 182 -6.98 7.63 0.70
N GLY A 183 -6.69 7.32 -0.57
CA GLY A 183 -6.53 8.31 -1.64
C GLY A 183 -7.85 8.91 -2.09
N ASP A 184 -7.78 10.11 -2.65
CA ASP A 184 -8.92 10.78 -3.25
C ASP A 184 -9.08 10.33 -4.70
N LEU A 185 -10.26 9.81 -5.05
CA LEU A 185 -10.53 9.34 -6.40
C LEU A 185 -10.37 10.45 -7.45
N GLU A 186 -10.75 11.70 -7.15
CA GLU A 186 -10.56 12.80 -8.08
C GLU A 186 -9.08 13.06 -8.37
N GLU A 187 -8.21 12.94 -7.35
CA GLU A 187 -6.76 13.00 -7.54
C GLU A 187 -6.26 11.81 -8.38
N LEU A 188 -6.74 10.59 -8.12
CA LEU A 188 -6.32 9.40 -8.86
C LEU A 188 -6.68 9.47 -10.34
N LEU A 189 -7.82 10.07 -10.70
CA LEU A 189 -8.24 10.24 -12.08
C LEU A 189 -7.29 11.14 -12.90
N LEU A 190 -6.57 12.07 -12.25
CA LEU A 190 -5.56 12.90 -12.92
C LEU A 190 -4.39 12.07 -13.47
N TYR A 191 -4.16 10.89 -12.93
CA TYR A 191 -3.12 9.94 -13.38
C TYR A 191 -3.62 8.95 -14.44
N SER A 192 -4.85 9.10 -14.93
CA SER A 192 -5.42 8.30 -16.02
C SER A 192 -5.22 6.78 -15.81
N PRO A 193 -5.74 6.18 -14.72
CA PRO A 193 -5.63 4.74 -14.50
C PRO A 193 -6.31 3.97 -15.63
N ASP A 194 -5.78 2.80 -16.00
CA ASP A 194 -6.39 1.92 -17.00
C ASP A 194 -7.75 1.38 -16.54
N PHE A 195 -7.93 1.20 -15.24
CA PHE A 195 -9.16 0.68 -14.64
C PHE A 195 -9.51 1.43 -13.36
N ILE A 196 -10.80 1.44 -13.03
CA ILE A 196 -11.34 1.99 -11.78
C ILE A 196 -12.28 0.97 -11.17
N CYS A 197 -12.15 0.71 -9.86
CA CYS A 197 -13.05 -0.12 -9.07
C CYS A 197 -13.58 0.62 -7.85
N HIS A 198 -14.86 0.44 -7.58
CA HIS A 198 -15.54 1.05 -6.42
C HIS A 198 -15.78 0.07 -5.28
N SER A 199 -15.57 -1.21 -5.52
CA SER A 199 -15.62 -2.27 -4.49
C SER A 199 -14.66 -3.40 -4.83
N PRO A 200 -14.16 -4.16 -3.82
CA PRO A 200 -13.27 -5.30 -4.08
C PRO A 200 -13.87 -6.36 -5.01
N LEU A 201 -15.19 -6.59 -4.95
CA LEU A 201 -15.85 -7.58 -5.81
C LEU A 201 -15.91 -7.18 -7.28
N GLU A 202 -15.75 -5.89 -7.60
CA GLU A 202 -15.72 -5.43 -8.99
C GLU A 202 -14.39 -5.74 -9.71
N ILE A 203 -13.30 -6.02 -8.97
CA ILE A 203 -11.97 -6.23 -9.57
C ILE A 203 -12.03 -7.26 -10.69
N LEU A 204 -12.58 -8.43 -10.43
CA LEU A 204 -12.63 -9.50 -11.42
C LEU A 204 -13.47 -9.12 -12.65
N SER A 205 -14.62 -8.50 -12.46
CA SER A 205 -15.50 -8.11 -13.58
C SER A 205 -14.91 -6.97 -14.40
N THR A 206 -14.15 -6.07 -13.77
CA THR A 206 -13.46 -4.95 -14.44
C THR A 206 -12.32 -5.46 -15.33
N LEU A 207 -11.61 -6.50 -14.91
CA LEU A 207 -10.53 -7.12 -15.71
C LEU A 207 -11.02 -7.92 -16.92
N LYS A 208 -12.31 -8.25 -16.99
CA LYS A 208 -12.95 -9.01 -18.09
C LYS A 208 -13.57 -8.11 -19.16
N LYS A 209 -13.58 -6.79 -18.95
CA LYS A 209 -14.06 -5.79 -19.93
C LYS A 209 -12.95 -5.38 -20.89
#